data_a2c11c9c3018dc050fd27e07c46884b1
#
_entry.id   a2c11c9c3018dc050fd27e07c46884b1
#
_cell.length_a   1.000
_cell.length_b   1.000
_cell.length_c   1.000
_cell.angle_alpha   90.00
_cell.angle_beta   90.00
_cell.angle_gamma   90.00
#
_symmetry.space_group_name_H-M   'P 1'
#
loop_
_entity.id
_entity.type
_entity.pdbx_description
1 polymer ?
#
loop_
_entity_poly.entity_id
_entity_poly.type
_entity_poly.pdbx_seq_one_letter_code
_entity_poly.pdbx_strand_id
1 'polypeptide(L)'
;MRESILTIPVTDIFEPKCGCPICRLRDTLEQRTVEYIMGAAMMEPDVRMETNKLGFCKTHFEQMRACKNRLSLALMLQSHLQDMQKHIFTRKKMFEGKTAKQKKVSAVNNECFVCSKVDWGMSRILVTLFEMYVQQRDFRDLFAQQEMLCLPHYDLLVSMCTEDMDKKYQKQFIDACGELTSKYLDTLEADVSHYCKMYDYRNTGANADWGNSKDSIERAIKFLTTR
;
A
#
# COMPACT_ATOMS: atom_id res chain seq x y z
N MET A 1 15.81 -12.19 -17.47
CA MET A 1 15.27 -12.63 -16.15
C MET A 1 14.74 -14.05 -16.26
N ARG A 2 14.88 -14.88 -15.22
CA ARG A 2 14.19 -16.17 -15.17
C ARG A 2 12.76 -15.92 -14.67
N GLU A 3 11.79 -16.13 -15.54
CA GLU A 3 10.37 -15.99 -15.19
C GLU A 3 9.86 -17.25 -14.48
N SER A 4 9.21 -17.05 -13.36
CA SER A 4 8.44 -18.06 -12.63
C SER A 4 7.15 -17.41 -12.14
N ILE A 5 6.16 -18.21 -11.77
CA ILE A 5 4.89 -17.70 -11.23
C ILE A 5 5.11 -16.75 -10.04
N LEU A 6 6.19 -16.94 -9.28
CA LEU A 6 6.51 -16.11 -8.12
C LEU A 6 7.20 -14.79 -8.51
N THR A 7 7.94 -14.73 -9.63
CA THR A 7 8.69 -13.56 -10.06
C THR A 7 7.88 -12.61 -10.94
N ILE A 8 6.85 -13.11 -11.64
CA ILE A 8 5.97 -12.30 -12.50
C ILE A 8 5.39 -11.08 -11.75
N PRO A 9 4.81 -11.20 -10.55
CA PRO A 9 4.26 -10.03 -9.85
C PRO A 9 5.29 -8.95 -9.54
N VAL A 10 6.55 -9.35 -9.28
CA VAL A 10 7.65 -8.41 -9.04
C VAL A 10 8.04 -7.71 -10.35
N THR A 11 8.19 -8.47 -11.43
CA THR A 11 8.55 -7.90 -12.74
C THR A 11 7.49 -6.89 -13.21
N ASP A 12 6.20 -7.26 -13.13
CA ASP A 12 5.07 -6.42 -13.57
C ASP A 12 5.03 -5.06 -12.90
N ILE A 13 5.44 -4.97 -11.62
CA ILE A 13 5.44 -3.69 -10.88
C ILE A 13 6.68 -2.84 -11.17
N PHE A 14 7.78 -3.44 -11.66
CA PHE A 14 9.02 -2.71 -11.96
C PHE A 14 9.13 -2.31 -13.44
N GLU A 15 8.48 -3.01 -14.36
CA GLU A 15 8.54 -2.71 -15.80
C GLU A 15 8.09 -1.29 -16.19
N PRO A 16 7.02 -0.70 -15.58
CA PRO A 16 6.56 0.64 -15.99
C PRO A 16 7.53 1.78 -15.70
N LYS A 17 8.48 1.62 -14.79
CA LYS A 17 9.54 2.60 -14.43
C LYS A 17 9.03 4.01 -14.10
N CYS A 18 7.80 4.16 -13.64
CA CYS A 18 7.20 5.43 -13.27
C CYS A 18 6.67 5.38 -11.83
N GLY A 19 6.89 6.42 -11.05
CA GLY A 19 6.52 6.47 -9.64
C GLY A 19 7.19 5.39 -8.79
N CYS A 20 6.70 5.19 -7.58
CA CYS A 20 7.23 4.16 -6.67
C CYS A 20 6.66 2.77 -7.00
N PRO A 21 7.49 1.76 -7.33
CA PRO A 21 7.02 0.41 -7.67
C PRO A 21 6.32 -0.28 -6.48
N ILE A 22 6.72 0.01 -5.25
CA ILE A 22 6.12 -0.59 -4.06
C ILE A 22 4.73 0.01 -3.77
N CYS A 23 4.49 1.29 -4.10
CA CYS A 23 3.13 1.84 -4.11
C CYS A 23 2.25 1.08 -5.09
N ARG A 24 2.75 0.84 -6.31
CA ARG A 24 2.02 0.09 -7.35
C ARG A 24 1.71 -1.35 -6.91
N LEU A 25 2.65 -2.02 -6.23
CA LEU A 25 2.40 -3.33 -5.65
C LEU A 25 1.24 -3.28 -4.65
N ARG A 26 1.29 -2.37 -3.71
CA ARG A 26 0.26 -2.19 -2.68
C ARG A 26 -1.11 -1.91 -3.31
N ASP A 27 -1.18 -0.95 -4.22
CA ASP A 27 -2.42 -0.58 -4.91
C ASP A 27 -3.02 -1.78 -5.68
N THR A 28 -2.16 -2.57 -6.34
CA THR A 28 -2.58 -3.78 -7.07
C THR A 28 -3.14 -4.84 -6.12
N LEU A 29 -2.48 -5.09 -4.99
CA LEU A 29 -2.95 -6.05 -3.99
C LEU A 29 -4.26 -5.58 -3.33
N GLU A 30 -4.36 -4.30 -3.03
CA GLU A 30 -5.55 -3.68 -2.45
C GLU A 30 -6.75 -3.81 -3.40
N GLN A 31 -6.58 -3.41 -4.66
CA GLN A 31 -7.61 -3.52 -5.68
C GLN A 31 -8.07 -4.96 -5.89
N ARG A 32 -7.14 -5.89 -6.10
CA ARG A 32 -7.45 -7.32 -6.29
C ARG A 32 -8.18 -7.92 -5.09
N THR A 33 -7.79 -7.55 -3.87
CA THR A 33 -8.44 -8.04 -2.66
C THR A 33 -9.87 -7.51 -2.55
N VAL A 34 -10.09 -6.22 -2.83
CA VAL A 34 -11.44 -5.63 -2.84
C VAL A 34 -12.31 -6.25 -3.92
N GLU A 35 -11.80 -6.41 -5.15
CA GLU A 35 -12.54 -7.05 -6.24
C GLU A 35 -12.90 -8.51 -5.90
N TYR A 36 -11.97 -9.26 -5.31
CA TYR A 36 -12.19 -10.64 -4.86
C TYR A 36 -13.34 -10.75 -3.87
N ILE A 37 -13.33 -9.95 -2.80
CA ILE A 37 -14.38 -10.01 -1.76
C ILE A 37 -15.71 -9.41 -2.23
N MET A 38 -15.71 -8.49 -3.17
CA MET A 38 -16.93 -7.92 -3.75
C MET A 38 -17.52 -8.78 -4.88
N GLY A 39 -16.77 -9.78 -5.33
CA GLY A 39 -17.17 -10.78 -6.32
C GLY A 39 -17.80 -12.04 -5.70
N ALA A 40 -17.46 -13.20 -6.26
CA ALA A 40 -18.01 -14.49 -5.82
C ALA A 40 -17.60 -14.89 -4.40
N ALA A 41 -16.43 -14.48 -3.95
CA ALA A 41 -15.87 -14.85 -2.64
C ALA A 41 -16.74 -14.41 -1.45
N MET A 42 -17.56 -13.37 -1.62
CA MET A 42 -18.52 -12.96 -0.58
C MET A 42 -19.53 -14.07 -0.22
N MET A 43 -19.75 -15.06 -1.10
CA MET A 43 -20.66 -16.18 -0.85
C MET A 43 -19.96 -17.34 -0.13
N GLU A 44 -18.65 -17.35 -0.05
CA GLU A 44 -17.87 -18.40 0.59
C GLU A 44 -17.92 -18.27 2.12
N PRO A 45 -18.30 -19.34 2.86
CA PRO A 45 -18.44 -19.29 4.31
C PRO A 45 -17.17 -18.86 5.04
N ASP A 46 -16.01 -19.37 4.61
CA ASP A 46 -14.72 -19.08 5.25
C ASP A 46 -14.34 -17.60 5.09
N VAL A 47 -14.53 -17.04 3.89
CA VAL A 47 -14.30 -15.61 3.63
C VAL A 47 -15.24 -14.75 4.47
N ARG A 48 -16.51 -15.17 4.59
CA ARG A 48 -17.51 -14.48 5.41
C ARG A 48 -17.15 -14.49 6.89
N MET A 49 -16.68 -15.61 7.42
CA MET A 49 -16.25 -15.70 8.82
C MET A 49 -15.03 -14.79 9.08
N GLU A 50 -14.06 -14.78 8.18
CA GLU A 50 -12.87 -13.93 8.31
C GLU A 50 -13.22 -12.44 8.21
N THR A 51 -14.03 -12.05 7.22
CA THR A 51 -14.48 -10.65 7.05
C THR A 51 -15.36 -10.17 8.20
N ASN A 52 -16.22 -11.04 8.76
CA ASN A 52 -17.02 -10.70 9.93
C ASN A 52 -16.17 -10.51 11.18
N LYS A 53 -15.08 -11.27 11.33
CA LYS A 53 -14.16 -11.17 12.46
C LYS A 53 -13.31 -9.89 12.41
N LEU A 54 -12.73 -9.57 11.25
CA LEU A 54 -11.76 -8.47 11.10
C LEU A 54 -12.44 -7.13 10.76
N GLY A 55 -13.60 -7.17 10.13
CA GLY A 55 -14.24 -5.98 9.61
C GLY A 55 -13.43 -5.27 8.51
N PHE A 56 -13.71 -4.00 8.31
CA PHE A 56 -13.05 -3.17 7.28
C PHE A 56 -12.83 -1.75 7.81
N CYS A 57 -11.69 -1.15 7.50
CA CYS A 57 -11.45 0.26 7.79
C CYS A 57 -12.27 1.17 6.85
N LYS A 58 -12.35 2.45 7.18
CA LYS A 58 -13.10 3.45 6.41
C LYS A 58 -12.68 3.47 4.94
N THR A 59 -11.38 3.50 4.67
CA THR A 59 -10.84 3.54 3.30
C THR A 59 -11.34 2.37 2.47
N HIS A 60 -11.28 1.14 3.01
CA HIS A 60 -11.71 -0.06 2.29
C HIS A 60 -13.23 -0.15 2.13
N PHE A 61 -14.02 0.34 3.10
CA PHE A 61 -15.45 0.50 2.88
C PHE A 61 -15.77 1.48 1.75
N GLU A 62 -15.02 2.57 1.61
CA GLU A 62 -15.20 3.53 0.52
C GLU A 62 -14.83 2.90 -0.83
N GLN A 63 -13.74 2.13 -0.91
CA GLN A 63 -13.38 1.39 -2.11
C GLN A 63 -14.42 0.34 -2.49
N MET A 64 -14.90 -0.46 -1.53
CA MET A 64 -15.98 -1.44 -1.74
C MET A 64 -17.26 -0.75 -2.24
N ARG A 65 -17.60 0.42 -1.70
CA ARG A 65 -18.73 1.24 -2.17
C ARG A 65 -18.55 1.72 -3.61
N ALA A 66 -17.31 2.05 -4.01
CA ALA A 66 -16.98 2.50 -5.36
C ALA A 66 -17.10 1.38 -6.41
N CYS A 67 -16.98 0.09 -6.02
CA CYS A 67 -17.17 -1.07 -6.90
C CYS A 67 -18.58 -1.21 -7.48
N LYS A 68 -19.52 -0.34 -7.09
CA LYS A 68 -20.92 -0.30 -7.58
C LYS A 68 -21.77 -1.55 -7.33
N ASN A 69 -21.22 -2.61 -6.75
CA ASN A 69 -21.95 -3.83 -6.36
C ASN A 69 -22.58 -3.66 -4.97
N ARG A 70 -23.65 -2.87 -4.89
CA ARG A 70 -24.32 -2.55 -3.63
C ARG A 70 -24.90 -3.74 -2.91
N LEU A 71 -25.37 -4.75 -3.65
CA LEU A 71 -25.94 -5.96 -3.02
C LEU A 71 -24.86 -6.75 -2.29
N SER A 72 -23.69 -6.97 -2.91
CA SER A 72 -22.55 -7.64 -2.26
C SER A 72 -22.15 -6.93 -0.97
N LEU A 73 -21.98 -5.61 -1.03
CA LEU A 73 -21.65 -4.81 0.15
C LEU A 73 -22.72 -4.91 1.25
N ALA A 74 -24.00 -4.82 0.88
CA ALA A 74 -25.10 -4.94 1.85
C ALA A 74 -25.14 -6.30 2.53
N LEU A 75 -24.92 -7.40 1.79
CA LEU A 75 -24.86 -8.75 2.35
C LEU A 75 -23.68 -8.94 3.31
N MET A 76 -22.52 -8.35 2.98
CA MET A 76 -21.35 -8.37 3.86
C MET A 76 -21.60 -7.55 5.14
N LEU A 77 -22.13 -6.35 5.02
CA LEU A 77 -22.50 -5.52 6.17
C LEU A 77 -23.56 -6.19 7.05
N GLN A 78 -24.59 -6.80 6.45
CA GLN A 78 -25.62 -7.51 7.20
C GLN A 78 -25.03 -8.59 8.09
N SER A 79 -24.18 -9.47 7.53
CA SER A 79 -23.58 -10.55 8.32
C SER A 79 -22.60 -10.03 9.36
N HIS A 80 -21.82 -8.99 9.05
CA HIS A 80 -20.89 -8.38 9.99
C HIS A 80 -21.62 -7.76 11.19
N LEU A 81 -22.69 -7.01 10.96
CA LEU A 81 -23.53 -6.43 12.01
C LEU A 81 -24.21 -7.51 12.86
N GLN A 82 -24.71 -8.59 12.24
CA GLN A 82 -25.29 -9.72 12.97
C GLN A 82 -24.26 -10.43 13.83
N ASP A 83 -23.03 -10.61 13.31
CA ASP A 83 -21.92 -11.21 14.06
C ASP A 83 -21.53 -10.36 15.27
N MET A 84 -21.39 -9.05 15.09
CA MET A 84 -21.12 -8.10 16.16
C MET A 84 -22.21 -8.16 17.24
N GLN A 85 -23.48 -8.16 16.86
CA GLN A 85 -24.58 -8.25 17.80
C GLN A 85 -24.54 -9.55 18.58
N LYS A 86 -24.32 -10.69 17.92
CA LYS A 86 -24.25 -12.01 18.51
C LYS A 86 -23.05 -12.17 19.45
N HIS A 87 -21.89 -11.68 19.05
CA HIS A 87 -20.63 -11.95 19.76
C HIS A 87 -20.22 -10.86 20.75
N ILE A 88 -20.72 -9.62 20.61
CA ILE A 88 -20.35 -8.50 21.49
C ILE A 88 -21.52 -8.07 22.38
N PHE A 89 -22.75 -7.99 21.85
CA PHE A 89 -23.87 -7.32 22.52
C PHE A 89 -24.99 -8.24 23.00
N THR A 90 -24.91 -9.57 22.81
CA THR A 90 -25.95 -10.52 23.31
C THR A 90 -26.04 -10.51 24.83
N ARG A 91 -27.28 -10.60 25.38
CA ARG A 91 -27.58 -10.60 26.82
C ARG A 91 -26.75 -11.61 27.64
N LYS A 92 -26.53 -12.84 27.12
CA LYS A 92 -25.66 -13.84 27.78
C LYS A 92 -24.24 -13.36 28.05
N LYS A 93 -23.75 -12.39 27.27
CA LYS A 93 -22.42 -11.79 27.41
C LYS A 93 -22.41 -10.45 28.14
N MET A 94 -23.55 -10.02 28.67
CA MET A 94 -23.61 -8.83 29.55
C MET A 94 -22.85 -9.03 30.87
N PHE A 95 -22.56 -10.26 31.25
CA PHE A 95 -21.74 -10.61 32.42
C PHE A 95 -20.24 -10.69 32.12
N GLU A 96 -19.81 -10.60 30.83
CA GLU A 96 -18.41 -10.42 30.52
C GLU A 96 -17.92 -9.04 31.04
N GLY A 97 -16.79 -9.04 31.75
CA GLY A 97 -16.25 -7.81 32.32
C GLY A 97 -16.04 -6.71 31.22
N LYS A 98 -16.18 -5.46 31.61
CA LYS A 98 -16.04 -4.27 30.70
C LYS A 98 -14.80 -4.37 29.82
N THR A 99 -13.67 -4.84 30.35
CA THR A 99 -12.39 -4.99 29.65
C THR A 99 -12.44 -5.99 28.48
N ALA A 100 -13.16 -7.13 28.65
CA ALA A 100 -13.28 -8.13 27.58
C ALA A 100 -14.12 -7.62 26.41
N LYS A 101 -15.22 -6.94 26.70
CA LYS A 101 -16.08 -6.28 25.70
C LYS A 101 -15.32 -5.18 24.93
N GLN A 102 -14.60 -4.34 25.68
CA GLN A 102 -13.81 -3.25 25.11
C GLN A 102 -12.72 -3.79 24.16
N LYS A 103 -12.02 -4.88 24.53
CA LYS A 103 -11.03 -5.52 23.66
C LYS A 103 -11.64 -6.00 22.34
N LYS A 104 -12.84 -6.61 22.37
CA LYS A 104 -13.53 -7.06 21.14
C LYS A 104 -13.93 -5.88 20.24
N VAL A 105 -14.46 -4.81 20.81
CA VAL A 105 -14.80 -3.60 20.07
C VAL A 105 -13.53 -2.94 19.50
N SER A 106 -12.45 -2.88 20.27
CA SER A 106 -11.17 -2.34 19.84
C SER A 106 -10.59 -3.15 18.68
N ALA A 107 -10.69 -4.49 18.70
CA ALA A 107 -10.24 -5.33 17.60
C ALA A 107 -10.99 -4.98 16.30
N VAL A 108 -12.33 -4.94 16.33
CA VAL A 108 -13.14 -4.57 15.15
C VAL A 108 -12.83 -3.16 14.65
N ASN A 109 -12.49 -2.22 15.54
CA ASN A 109 -12.17 -0.84 15.13
C ASN A 109 -10.77 -0.68 14.55
N ASN A 110 -9.82 -1.55 14.91
CA ASN A 110 -8.41 -1.40 14.54
C ASN A 110 -7.94 -2.45 13.51
N GLU A 111 -8.72 -3.49 13.28
CA GLU A 111 -8.41 -4.54 12.32
C GLU A 111 -9.17 -4.28 11.00
N CYS A 112 -8.63 -4.80 9.90
CA CYS A 112 -9.26 -4.72 8.59
C CYS A 112 -8.83 -5.91 7.75
N PHE A 113 -9.79 -6.65 7.20
CA PHE A 113 -9.53 -7.81 6.37
C PHE A 113 -8.63 -7.46 5.18
N VAL A 114 -8.94 -6.37 4.45
CA VAL A 114 -8.15 -5.98 3.27
C VAL A 114 -6.74 -5.57 3.67
N CYS A 115 -6.56 -4.73 4.71
CA CYS A 115 -5.24 -4.36 5.19
C CYS A 115 -4.40 -5.61 5.53
N SER A 116 -4.97 -6.55 6.27
CA SER A 116 -4.29 -7.80 6.66
C SER A 116 -3.85 -8.63 5.46
N LYS A 117 -4.70 -8.75 4.41
CA LYS A 117 -4.34 -9.49 3.18
C LYS A 117 -3.29 -8.75 2.35
N VAL A 118 -3.37 -7.42 2.28
CA VAL A 118 -2.37 -6.59 1.61
C VAL A 118 -1.01 -6.69 2.29
N ASP A 119 -0.97 -6.54 3.61
CA ASP A 119 0.28 -6.61 4.37
C ASP A 119 0.93 -8.00 4.27
N TRP A 120 0.11 -9.06 4.33
CA TRP A 120 0.58 -10.42 4.09
C TRP A 120 1.12 -10.62 2.66
N GLY A 121 0.40 -10.14 1.65
CA GLY A 121 0.82 -10.22 0.25
C GLY A 121 2.12 -9.43 0.00
N MET A 122 2.20 -8.21 0.54
CA MET A 122 3.39 -7.37 0.48
C MET A 122 4.60 -8.09 1.05
N SER A 123 4.51 -8.62 2.27
CA SER A 123 5.64 -9.30 2.91
C SER A 123 6.18 -10.46 2.07
N ARG A 124 5.30 -11.26 1.44
CA ARG A 124 5.70 -12.38 0.59
C ARG A 124 6.37 -11.95 -0.71
N ILE A 125 5.80 -10.95 -1.37
CA ILE A 125 6.35 -10.46 -2.64
C ILE A 125 7.68 -9.74 -2.43
N LEU A 126 7.85 -9.00 -1.31
CA LEU A 126 9.11 -8.33 -1.00
C LEU A 126 10.25 -9.31 -0.72
N VAL A 127 9.99 -10.45 -0.08
CA VAL A 127 11.00 -11.53 0.05
C VAL A 127 11.44 -12.01 -1.35
N THR A 128 10.49 -12.25 -2.26
CA THR A 128 10.82 -12.62 -3.65
C THR A 128 11.63 -11.52 -4.36
N LEU A 129 11.31 -10.25 -4.12
CA LEU A 129 12.07 -9.11 -4.64
C LEU A 129 13.53 -9.18 -4.19
N PHE A 130 13.78 -9.44 -2.91
CA PHE A 130 15.13 -9.57 -2.37
C PHE A 130 15.89 -10.75 -3.00
N GLU A 131 15.24 -11.90 -3.16
CA GLU A 131 15.82 -13.05 -3.85
C GLU A 131 16.18 -12.71 -5.30
N MET A 132 15.30 -12.04 -6.04
CA MET A 132 15.57 -11.59 -7.41
C MET A 132 16.75 -10.61 -7.46
N TYR A 133 16.81 -9.67 -6.52
CA TYR A 133 17.92 -8.71 -6.46
C TYR A 133 19.27 -9.40 -6.23
N VAL A 134 19.30 -10.41 -5.37
CA VAL A 134 20.51 -11.22 -5.09
C VAL A 134 20.91 -12.06 -6.30
N GLN A 135 19.94 -12.74 -6.94
CA GLN A 135 20.22 -13.78 -7.93
C GLN A 135 20.33 -13.26 -9.37
N GLN A 136 19.67 -12.13 -9.70
CA GLN A 136 19.49 -11.72 -11.09
C GLN A 136 20.08 -10.32 -11.34
N ARG A 137 21.12 -10.26 -12.17
CA ARG A 137 21.73 -8.97 -12.56
C ARG A 137 20.74 -8.08 -13.30
N ASP A 138 19.98 -8.66 -14.25
CA ASP A 138 18.99 -7.91 -15.04
C ASP A 138 17.94 -7.23 -14.16
N PHE A 139 17.58 -7.87 -13.02
CA PHE A 139 16.65 -7.26 -12.07
C PHE A 139 17.31 -6.09 -11.31
N ARG A 140 18.58 -6.19 -10.92
CA ARG A 140 19.30 -5.04 -10.33
C ARG A 140 19.34 -3.84 -11.29
N ASP A 141 19.58 -4.12 -12.57
CA ASP A 141 19.59 -3.08 -13.61
C ASP A 141 18.18 -2.47 -13.78
N LEU A 142 17.12 -3.27 -13.73
CA LEU A 142 15.73 -2.80 -13.75
C LEU A 142 15.36 -2.00 -12.50
N PHE A 143 15.82 -2.42 -11.32
CA PHE A 143 15.63 -1.72 -10.05
C PHE A 143 16.28 -0.33 -10.09
N ALA A 144 17.51 -0.23 -10.55
CA ALA A 144 18.23 1.04 -10.67
C ALA A 144 17.61 2.02 -11.69
N GLN A 145 16.79 1.53 -12.64
CA GLN A 145 16.08 2.34 -13.62
C GLN A 145 14.73 2.88 -13.13
N GLN A 146 14.35 2.59 -11.90
CA GLN A 146 13.11 3.13 -11.37
C GLN A 146 13.20 4.64 -11.17
N GLU A 147 12.06 5.32 -11.31
CA GLU A 147 12.00 6.77 -11.14
C GLU A 147 12.28 7.16 -9.68
N MET A 148 11.66 6.49 -8.73
CA MET A 148 11.77 6.79 -7.31
C MET A 148 11.35 5.63 -6.40
N LEU A 149 11.79 5.73 -5.14
CA LEU A 149 11.13 5.12 -3.99
C LEU A 149 10.59 6.25 -3.10
N CYS A 150 9.32 6.17 -2.71
CA CYS A 150 8.77 7.12 -1.73
C CYS A 150 9.34 6.84 -0.34
N LEU A 151 9.36 7.84 0.52
CA LEU A 151 10.03 7.77 1.82
C LEU A 151 9.56 6.60 2.71
N PRO A 152 8.24 6.32 2.87
CA PRO A 152 7.79 5.18 3.65
C PRO A 152 8.19 3.81 3.05
N HIS A 153 8.26 3.69 1.72
CA HIS A 153 8.68 2.43 1.10
C HIS A 153 10.20 2.27 1.06
N TYR A 154 10.96 3.36 1.06
CA TYR A 154 12.39 3.31 1.34
C TYR A 154 12.64 2.72 2.73
N ASP A 155 11.99 3.26 3.77
CA ASP A 155 12.10 2.77 5.14
C ASP A 155 11.71 1.30 5.27
N LEU A 156 10.59 0.90 4.65
CA LEU A 156 10.12 -0.49 4.62
C LEU A 156 11.17 -1.43 4.01
N LEU A 157 11.69 -1.09 2.82
CA LEU A 157 12.66 -1.94 2.12
C LEU A 157 13.98 -2.05 2.88
N VAL A 158 14.47 -0.95 3.44
CA VAL A 158 15.71 -0.93 4.24
C VAL A 158 15.55 -1.75 5.52
N SER A 159 14.42 -1.62 6.21
CA SER A 159 14.13 -2.40 7.41
C SER A 159 14.06 -3.89 7.12
N MET A 160 13.30 -4.29 6.10
CA MET A 160 13.12 -5.71 5.76
C MET A 160 14.41 -6.34 5.19
N CYS A 161 15.21 -5.61 4.40
CA CYS A 161 16.42 -6.19 3.81
C CYS A 161 17.45 -6.61 4.86
N THR A 162 17.45 -6.00 6.04
CA THR A 162 18.36 -6.37 7.13
C THR A 162 18.03 -7.74 7.72
N GLU A 163 16.79 -8.19 7.62
CA GLU A 163 16.31 -9.48 8.13
C GLU A 163 16.27 -10.55 7.03
N ASP A 164 15.80 -10.21 5.84
CA ASP A 164 15.41 -11.14 4.78
C ASP A 164 16.42 -11.27 3.63
N MET A 165 17.48 -10.45 3.60
CA MET A 165 18.49 -10.47 2.52
C MET A 165 19.85 -10.97 3.01
N ASP A 166 20.59 -11.67 2.13
CA ASP A 166 21.99 -12.05 2.37
C ASP A 166 22.84 -10.79 2.66
N LYS A 167 23.56 -10.80 3.79
CA LYS A 167 24.41 -9.70 4.28
C LYS A 167 25.37 -9.15 3.23
N LYS A 168 25.85 -10.01 2.33
CA LYS A 168 26.74 -9.62 1.22
C LYS A 168 26.12 -8.58 0.30
N TYR A 169 24.81 -8.62 0.11
CA TYR A 169 24.09 -7.72 -0.82
C TYR A 169 23.36 -6.58 -0.12
N GLN A 170 23.19 -6.62 1.20
CA GLN A 170 22.44 -5.61 1.97
C GLN A 170 22.95 -4.20 1.69
N LYS A 171 24.26 -3.97 1.80
CA LYS A 171 24.84 -2.64 1.56
C LYS A 171 24.54 -2.15 0.16
N GLN A 172 24.76 -2.98 -0.87
CA GLN A 172 24.49 -2.60 -2.26
C GLN A 172 23.02 -2.26 -2.49
N PHE A 173 22.11 -3.01 -1.87
CA PHE A 173 20.67 -2.76 -1.97
C PHE A 173 20.26 -1.46 -1.27
N ILE A 174 20.75 -1.22 -0.06
CA ILE A 174 20.48 0.01 0.70
C ILE A 174 21.00 1.23 -0.05
N ASP A 175 22.22 1.15 -0.60
CA ASP A 175 22.83 2.23 -1.39
C ASP A 175 21.95 2.51 -2.64
N ALA A 176 21.48 1.48 -3.35
CA ALA A 176 20.60 1.64 -4.52
C ALA A 176 19.24 2.25 -4.14
N CYS A 177 18.64 1.82 -3.03
CA CYS A 177 17.40 2.45 -2.52
C CYS A 177 17.63 3.93 -2.17
N GLY A 178 18.74 4.23 -1.50
CA GLY A 178 19.11 5.60 -1.13
C GLY A 178 19.32 6.51 -2.33
N GLU A 179 19.99 6.01 -3.37
CA GLU A 179 20.24 6.76 -4.60
C GLU A 179 18.92 7.14 -5.33
N LEU A 180 18.00 6.16 -5.50
CA LEU A 180 16.69 6.42 -6.10
C LEU A 180 15.88 7.45 -5.31
N THR A 181 15.89 7.34 -3.98
CA THR A 181 15.12 8.22 -3.10
C THR A 181 15.71 9.63 -3.08
N SER A 182 17.03 9.76 -2.93
CA SER A 182 17.73 11.05 -2.89
C SER A 182 17.61 11.81 -4.19
N LYS A 183 17.86 11.15 -5.33
CA LYS A 183 17.76 11.76 -6.65
C LYS A 183 16.37 12.36 -6.92
N TYR A 184 15.32 11.64 -6.53
CA TYR A 184 13.96 12.16 -6.70
C TYR A 184 13.65 13.29 -5.72
N LEU A 185 14.14 13.20 -4.48
CA LEU A 185 13.99 14.25 -3.47
C LEU A 185 14.61 15.57 -3.93
N ASP A 186 15.82 15.54 -4.53
CA ASP A 186 16.47 16.73 -5.07
C ASP A 186 15.65 17.37 -6.20
N THR A 187 15.09 16.54 -7.09
CA THR A 187 14.20 17.01 -8.16
C THR A 187 12.93 17.66 -7.61
N LEU A 188 12.33 17.00 -6.62
CA LEU A 188 11.08 17.44 -6.01
C LEU A 188 11.25 18.72 -5.20
N GLU A 189 12.36 18.87 -4.48
CA GLU A 189 12.73 20.11 -3.77
C GLU A 189 12.86 21.28 -4.74
N ALA A 190 13.55 21.08 -5.87
CA ALA A 190 13.69 22.09 -6.92
C ALA A 190 12.32 22.52 -7.49
N ASP A 191 11.43 21.54 -7.77
CA ASP A 191 10.10 21.82 -8.31
C ASP A 191 9.21 22.57 -7.31
N VAL A 192 9.24 22.18 -6.02
CA VAL A 192 8.51 22.90 -4.94
C VAL A 192 9.08 24.30 -4.75
N SER A 193 10.41 24.45 -4.75
CA SER A 193 11.05 25.77 -4.68
C SER A 193 10.67 26.65 -5.87
N HIS A 194 10.58 26.07 -7.07
CA HIS A 194 10.12 26.80 -8.26
C HIS A 194 8.64 27.21 -8.11
N TYR A 195 7.77 26.32 -7.65
CA TYR A 195 6.38 26.63 -7.34
C TYR A 195 6.27 27.83 -6.41
N CYS A 196 7.03 27.86 -5.31
CA CYS A 196 7.05 29.01 -4.38
C CYS A 196 7.47 30.32 -5.06
N LYS A 197 8.48 30.27 -5.95
CA LYS A 197 8.95 31.45 -6.69
C LYS A 197 7.91 32.02 -7.65
N MET A 198 7.00 31.17 -8.17
CA MET A 198 5.95 31.60 -9.08
C MET A 198 4.86 32.44 -8.42
N TYR A 199 4.78 32.47 -7.09
CA TYR A 199 3.90 33.35 -6.34
C TYR A 199 4.49 34.73 -6.05
N ASP A 200 5.76 34.99 -6.42
CA ASP A 200 6.32 36.34 -6.39
C ASP A 200 5.69 37.16 -7.55
N TYR A 201 5.15 38.35 -7.23
CA TYR A 201 4.49 39.24 -8.21
C TYR A 201 5.37 39.55 -9.44
N ARG A 202 6.68 39.44 -9.31
CA ARG A 202 7.63 39.65 -10.41
C ARG A 202 7.62 38.51 -11.44
N ASN A 203 7.13 37.34 -11.04
CA ASN A 203 7.07 36.13 -11.87
C ASN A 203 5.66 35.83 -12.38
N THR A 204 4.63 36.59 -11.98
CA THR A 204 3.21 36.39 -12.31
C THR A 204 2.82 37.14 -13.58
N GLY A 205 3.43 36.86 -14.73
CA GLY A 205 3.05 37.43 -16.01
C GLY A 205 2.30 36.46 -16.94
N ALA A 206 1.77 36.96 -18.05
CA ALA A 206 1.08 36.13 -19.05
C ALA A 206 1.99 35.01 -19.63
N ASN A 207 3.30 35.13 -19.50
CA ASN A 207 4.31 34.18 -19.97
C ASN A 207 5.01 33.45 -18.80
N ALA A 208 4.38 33.35 -17.65
CA ALA A 208 4.93 32.67 -16.49
C ALA A 208 5.18 31.18 -16.78
N ASP A 209 6.45 30.75 -16.77
CA ASP A 209 6.83 29.36 -16.97
C ASP A 209 6.82 28.62 -15.64
N TRP A 210 5.82 27.81 -15.44
CA TRP A 210 5.66 26.95 -14.26
C TRP A 210 6.50 25.67 -14.33
N GLY A 211 7.04 25.32 -15.49
CA GLY A 211 7.76 24.05 -15.68
C GLY A 211 7.00 22.85 -15.09
N ASN A 212 7.69 22.00 -14.35
CA ASN A 212 7.14 20.84 -13.64
C ASN A 212 6.60 21.16 -12.25
N SER A 213 6.49 22.43 -11.86
CA SER A 213 6.16 22.79 -10.48
C SER A 213 4.65 22.70 -10.14
N LYS A 214 3.76 22.70 -11.13
CA LYS A 214 2.31 22.82 -10.91
C LYS A 214 1.72 21.72 -10.01
N ASP A 215 2.21 20.51 -10.13
CA ASP A 215 1.79 19.33 -9.36
C ASP A 215 2.81 18.92 -8.29
N SER A 216 3.79 19.79 -8.02
CA SER A 216 4.90 19.48 -7.09
C SER A 216 4.43 19.25 -5.66
N ILE A 217 3.35 19.93 -5.24
CA ILE A 217 2.75 19.76 -3.90
C ILE A 217 2.17 18.36 -3.76
N GLU A 218 1.35 17.92 -4.74
CA GLU A 218 0.73 16.60 -4.73
C GLU A 218 1.79 15.50 -4.80
N ARG A 219 2.82 15.68 -5.63
CA ARG A 219 3.96 14.76 -5.71
C ARG A 219 4.73 14.71 -4.38
N ALA A 220 4.94 15.85 -3.72
CA ALA A 220 5.61 15.91 -2.43
C ALA A 220 4.81 15.19 -1.34
N ILE A 221 3.50 15.42 -1.26
CA ILE A 221 2.62 14.72 -0.33
C ILE A 221 2.68 13.21 -0.58
N LYS A 222 2.55 12.78 -1.84
CA LYS A 222 2.63 11.37 -2.21
C LYS A 222 3.98 10.74 -1.89
N PHE A 223 5.08 11.46 -2.11
CA PHE A 223 6.43 11.00 -1.77
C PHE A 223 6.61 10.80 -0.26
N LEU A 224 6.06 11.71 0.53
CA LEU A 224 6.19 11.68 1.99
C LEU A 224 5.24 10.67 2.67
N THR A 225 4.08 10.38 2.08
CA THR A 225 2.99 9.67 2.78
C THR A 225 2.50 8.38 2.09
N THR A 226 2.95 8.08 0.89
CA THR A 226 2.47 6.96 0.02
C THR A 226 1.03 7.08 -0.49
N ARG A 227 0.33 8.18 -0.22
CA ARG A 227 -1.09 8.35 -0.62
C ARG A 227 -1.36 9.76 -1.10
#